data_cc5e63357a3fac724f763673e9b3b45e
#
_entry.id   cc5e63357a3fac724f763673e9b3b45e
#
_cell.length_a   1.000
_cell.length_b   1.000
_cell.length_c   1.000
_cell.angle_alpha   90.00
_cell.angle_beta   90.00
_cell.angle_gamma   90.00
#
_symmetry.space_group_name_H-M   'P 1'
#
loop_
_entity.id
_entity.type
_entity.pdbx_description
1 polymer ?
#
loop_
_entity_poly.entity_id
_entity_poly.type
_entity_poly.pdbx_seq_one_letter_code
_entity_poly.pdbx_strand_id
1 'polypeptide(L)'
;ASVVRACLMIFIHIAGNHLNRRYDLISSTCVSMIIILAVNPMQVYSAGFQMSFLAVITLGIMIPLIQKKIKGILLPMIAVQTGMVPYTMYVFNYVSLTSVISNIPVYFMAPAMIPAGISVIAFCWLPVIAKPAAMITGLFVKLLLWCNDFTYMGGVFTFDVASPSVIFLAVYYIFIFYMCSETGQIALIRRNYKKIAAVFAAAVICGAGCSVYLSDGFEKTDMVFVDVGQGDCLHIKAGGKNLLIDGG
;
A
#
# COMPACT_ATOMS: atom_id res chain seq x y z
N ALA A 1 8.38 0.73 13.93
CA ALA A 1 7.97 -0.56 13.37
C ALA A 1 8.30 -0.70 11.87
N SER A 2 7.96 0.25 10.99
CA SER A 2 8.21 0.15 9.53
C SER A 2 9.70 0.11 9.17
N VAL A 3 10.52 0.94 9.81
CA VAL A 3 11.97 0.98 9.62
C VAL A 3 12.63 -0.37 9.96
N VAL A 4 12.22 -0.99 11.06
CA VAL A 4 12.76 -2.30 11.48
C VAL A 4 12.48 -3.37 10.42
N ARG A 5 11.29 -3.36 9.82
CA ARG A 5 10.92 -4.28 8.73
C ARG A 5 11.82 -4.08 7.50
N ALA A 6 11.99 -2.83 7.08
CA ALA A 6 12.85 -2.51 5.94
C ALA A 6 14.32 -2.90 6.19
N CYS A 7 14.86 -2.58 7.37
CA CYS A 7 16.22 -2.96 7.76
C CYS A 7 16.40 -4.49 7.78
N LEU A 8 15.42 -5.22 8.31
CA LEU A 8 15.49 -6.67 8.38
C LEU A 8 15.47 -7.31 6.97
N MET A 9 14.60 -6.83 6.08
CA MET A 9 14.55 -7.28 4.68
C MET A 9 15.87 -7.02 3.95
N ILE A 10 16.45 -5.83 4.13
CA ILE A 10 17.75 -5.48 3.53
C ILE A 10 18.87 -6.34 4.10
N PHE A 11 18.87 -6.55 5.43
CA PHE A 11 19.88 -7.38 6.09
C PHE A 11 19.84 -8.83 5.58
N ILE A 12 18.65 -9.42 5.47
CA ILE A 12 18.47 -10.78 4.93
C ILE A 12 18.92 -10.84 3.47
N HIS A 13 18.63 -9.79 2.69
CA HIS A 13 19.08 -9.69 1.32
C HIS A 13 20.62 -9.71 1.23
N ILE A 14 21.30 -8.89 2.01
CA ILE A 14 22.77 -8.82 2.04
C ILE A 14 23.36 -10.15 2.51
N ALA A 15 22.80 -10.73 3.57
CA ALA A 15 23.24 -12.03 4.08
C ALA A 15 23.06 -13.16 3.04
N GLY A 16 21.96 -13.16 2.30
CA GLY A 16 21.72 -14.12 1.22
C GLY A 16 22.76 -14.02 0.10
N ASN A 17 23.13 -12.81 -0.29
CA ASN A 17 24.18 -12.57 -1.29
C ASN A 17 25.56 -13.05 -0.81
N HIS A 18 25.90 -12.82 0.47
CA HIS A 18 27.15 -13.31 1.05
C HIS A 18 27.22 -14.85 1.10
N LEU A 19 26.08 -15.51 1.23
CA LEU A 19 26.00 -16.98 1.24
C LEU A 19 25.94 -17.59 -0.17
N ASN A 20 26.22 -16.81 -1.23
CA ASN A 20 26.15 -17.22 -2.64
C ASN A 20 24.81 -17.90 -3.02
N ARG A 21 23.71 -17.54 -2.36
CA ARG A 21 22.38 -17.98 -2.69
C ARG A 21 21.76 -17.07 -3.75
N ARG A 22 21.03 -17.65 -4.68
CA ARG A 22 20.25 -16.87 -5.65
C ARG A 22 19.26 -15.98 -4.88
N TYR A 23 19.34 -14.69 -5.14
CA TYR A 23 18.41 -13.74 -4.53
C TYR A 23 17.00 -13.96 -5.05
N ASP A 24 16.08 -14.16 -4.12
CA ASP A 24 14.64 -14.13 -4.37
C ASP A 24 13.98 -13.17 -3.37
N LEU A 25 13.37 -12.11 -3.91
CA LEU A 25 12.70 -11.09 -3.12
C LEU A 25 11.60 -11.68 -2.23
N ILE A 26 10.86 -12.65 -2.77
CA ILE A 26 9.73 -13.27 -2.07
C ILE A 26 10.25 -14.09 -0.88
N SER A 27 11.28 -14.91 -1.09
CA SER A 27 11.88 -15.73 -0.02
C SER A 27 12.43 -14.86 1.11
N SER A 28 13.16 -13.78 0.81
CA SER A 28 13.68 -12.88 1.84
C SER A 28 12.57 -12.15 2.60
N THR A 29 11.48 -11.81 1.91
CA THR A 29 10.30 -11.21 2.51
C THR A 29 9.59 -12.19 3.45
N CYS A 30 9.42 -13.44 3.05
CA CYS A 30 8.82 -14.49 3.89
C CYS A 30 9.66 -14.76 5.16
N VAL A 31 10.98 -14.85 5.03
CA VAL A 31 11.88 -15.03 6.19
C VAL A 31 11.77 -13.83 7.15
N SER A 32 11.75 -12.60 6.63
CA SER A 32 11.56 -11.39 7.44
C SER A 32 10.22 -11.42 8.17
N MET A 33 9.16 -11.85 7.50
CA MET A 33 7.82 -11.97 8.08
C MET A 33 7.83 -12.97 9.24
N ILE A 34 8.40 -14.15 9.04
CA ILE A 34 8.50 -15.20 10.08
C ILE A 34 9.26 -14.67 11.30
N ILE A 35 10.41 -14.02 11.12
CA ILE A 35 11.22 -13.48 12.23
C ILE A 35 10.41 -12.45 13.03
N ILE A 36 9.72 -11.52 12.35
CA ILE A 36 8.95 -10.49 13.04
C ILE A 36 7.77 -11.09 13.80
N LEU A 37 7.07 -12.05 13.22
CA LEU A 37 5.93 -12.71 13.86
C LEU A 37 6.36 -13.64 15.01
N ALA A 38 7.55 -14.23 14.94
CA ALA A 38 8.13 -14.99 16.03
C ALA A 38 8.42 -14.12 17.26
N VAL A 39 8.82 -12.86 17.05
CA VAL A 39 9.07 -11.90 18.14
C VAL A 39 7.76 -11.31 18.68
N ASN A 40 6.84 -10.97 17.79
CA ASN A 40 5.55 -10.41 18.18
C ASN A 40 4.44 -10.82 17.19
N PRO A 41 3.66 -11.86 17.50
CA PRO A 41 2.60 -12.36 16.61
C PRO A 41 1.47 -11.35 16.39
N MET A 42 1.24 -10.42 17.33
CA MET A 42 0.20 -9.40 17.19
C MET A 42 0.48 -8.39 16.07
N GLN A 43 1.70 -8.34 15.55
CA GLN A 43 2.05 -7.51 14.40
C GLN A 43 1.23 -7.85 13.14
N VAL A 44 0.72 -9.08 13.02
CA VAL A 44 -0.13 -9.50 11.88
C VAL A 44 -1.39 -8.64 11.74
N TYR A 45 -1.94 -8.14 12.84
CA TYR A 45 -3.13 -7.29 12.85
C TYR A 45 -2.84 -5.82 12.56
N SER A 46 -1.56 -5.43 12.53
CA SER A 46 -1.17 -4.06 12.21
C SER A 46 -1.33 -3.79 10.71
N ALA A 47 -2.16 -2.80 10.34
CA ALA A 47 -2.33 -2.38 8.95
C ALA A 47 -0.98 -2.02 8.29
N GLY A 48 -0.07 -1.36 9.03
CA GLY A 48 1.25 -1.03 8.53
C GLY A 48 2.12 -2.26 8.25
N PHE A 49 1.96 -3.37 9.00
CA PHE A 49 2.63 -4.64 8.71
C PHE A 49 2.07 -5.24 7.42
N GLN A 50 0.77 -5.39 7.34
CA GLN A 50 0.09 -5.99 6.18
C GLN A 50 0.41 -5.22 4.90
N MET A 51 0.32 -3.89 4.92
CA MET A 51 0.64 -3.03 3.76
C MET A 51 2.10 -3.15 3.31
N SER A 52 3.05 -3.17 4.26
CA SER A 52 4.47 -3.26 3.90
C SER A 52 4.80 -4.58 3.21
N PHE A 53 4.30 -5.70 3.74
CA PHE A 53 4.54 -7.01 3.15
C PHE A 53 3.78 -7.20 1.84
N LEU A 54 2.53 -6.73 1.78
CA LEU A 54 1.72 -6.78 0.55
C LEU A 54 2.40 -6.01 -0.60
N ALA A 55 2.94 -4.81 -0.34
CA ALA A 55 3.65 -4.03 -1.34
C ALA A 55 4.86 -4.78 -1.90
N VAL A 56 5.69 -5.37 -1.02
CA VAL A 56 6.90 -6.09 -1.46
C VAL A 56 6.55 -7.39 -2.19
N ILE A 57 5.55 -8.14 -1.73
CA ILE A 57 5.07 -9.36 -2.40
C ILE A 57 4.52 -9.00 -3.79
N THR A 58 3.72 -7.95 -3.89
CA THR A 58 3.18 -7.48 -5.17
C THR A 58 4.30 -7.10 -6.14
N LEU A 59 5.31 -6.38 -5.69
CA LEU A 59 6.49 -6.07 -6.49
C LEU A 59 7.21 -7.34 -6.94
N GLY A 60 7.48 -8.26 -6.01
CA GLY A 60 8.20 -9.51 -6.30
C GLY A 60 7.49 -10.38 -7.33
N ILE A 61 6.16 -10.39 -7.34
CA ILE A 61 5.36 -11.19 -8.27
C ILE A 61 5.15 -10.45 -9.60
N MET A 62 4.75 -9.18 -9.58
CA MET A 62 4.33 -8.46 -10.78
C MET A 62 5.49 -7.96 -11.63
N ILE A 63 6.58 -7.48 -11.01
CA ILE A 63 7.70 -6.88 -11.77
C ILE A 63 8.34 -7.86 -12.75
N PRO A 64 8.76 -9.09 -12.36
CA PRO A 64 9.41 -10.02 -13.28
C PRO A 64 8.57 -10.35 -14.51
N LEU A 65 7.24 -10.27 -14.36
CA LEU A 65 6.29 -10.61 -15.40
C LEU A 65 6.07 -9.48 -16.39
N ILE A 66 5.89 -8.27 -15.85
CA ILE A 66 5.56 -7.10 -16.66
C ILE A 66 6.82 -6.60 -17.40
N GLN A 67 7.99 -6.66 -16.76
CA GLN A 67 9.26 -6.24 -17.38
C GLN A 67 9.63 -7.06 -18.62
N LYS A 68 9.12 -8.28 -18.76
CA LYS A 68 9.29 -9.08 -19.97
C LYS A 68 8.62 -8.44 -21.20
N LYS A 69 7.56 -7.65 -21.01
CA LYS A 69 6.76 -7.06 -22.09
C LYS A 69 6.89 -5.54 -22.18
N ILE A 70 6.99 -4.88 -21.06
CA ILE A 70 7.00 -3.41 -20.98
C ILE A 70 8.18 -3.00 -20.09
N LYS A 71 9.08 -2.21 -20.64
CA LYS A 71 10.15 -1.57 -19.87
C LYS A 71 9.73 -0.13 -19.59
N GLY A 72 9.50 0.20 -18.34
CA GLY A 72 9.10 1.55 -17.95
C GLY A 72 9.44 1.83 -16.50
N ILE A 73 9.91 3.05 -16.24
CA ILE A 73 10.32 3.50 -14.90
C ILE A 73 9.13 3.58 -13.92
N LEU A 74 7.91 3.77 -14.45
CA LEU A 74 6.69 3.87 -13.66
C LEU A 74 6.08 2.50 -13.32
N LEU A 75 6.63 1.43 -13.87
CA LEU A 75 6.10 0.08 -13.72
C LEU A 75 6.00 -0.39 -12.27
N PRO A 76 7.03 -0.22 -11.42
CA PRO A 76 6.95 -0.60 -10.01
C PRO A 76 5.83 0.14 -9.27
N MET A 77 5.61 1.41 -9.60
CA MET A 77 4.57 2.23 -8.96
C MET A 77 3.17 1.70 -9.28
N ILE A 78 2.92 1.41 -10.57
CA ILE A 78 1.64 0.85 -11.00
C ILE A 78 1.42 -0.54 -10.40
N ALA A 79 2.46 -1.37 -10.34
CA ALA A 79 2.38 -2.70 -9.75
C ALA A 79 2.01 -2.63 -8.26
N VAL A 80 2.68 -1.78 -7.48
CA VAL A 80 2.37 -1.59 -6.05
C VAL A 80 0.94 -1.06 -5.89
N GLN A 81 0.57 -0.04 -6.67
CA GLN A 81 -0.76 0.56 -6.57
C GLN A 81 -1.85 -0.47 -6.87
N THR A 82 -1.68 -1.27 -7.93
CA THR A 82 -2.62 -2.34 -8.27
C THR A 82 -2.78 -3.34 -7.12
N GLY A 83 -1.70 -3.73 -6.47
CA GLY A 83 -1.76 -4.64 -5.33
C GLY A 83 -2.31 -4.02 -4.05
N MET A 84 -2.12 -2.72 -3.84
CA MET A 84 -2.48 -2.04 -2.60
C MET A 84 -3.92 -1.53 -2.57
N VAL A 85 -4.48 -1.12 -3.74
CA VAL A 85 -5.81 -0.49 -3.83
C VAL A 85 -6.91 -1.28 -3.12
N PRO A 86 -7.12 -2.59 -3.35
CA PRO A 86 -8.23 -3.29 -2.70
C PRO A 86 -8.07 -3.37 -1.19
N TYR A 87 -6.82 -3.48 -0.73
CA TYR A 87 -6.53 -3.52 0.70
C TYR A 87 -6.75 -2.14 1.35
N THR A 88 -6.34 -1.05 0.70
CA THR A 88 -6.60 0.31 1.19
C THR A 88 -8.09 0.63 1.21
N MET A 89 -8.85 0.19 0.21
CA MET A 89 -10.32 0.28 0.22
C MET A 89 -10.92 -0.43 1.43
N TYR A 90 -10.41 -1.62 1.77
CA TYR A 90 -10.93 -2.41 2.88
C TYR A 90 -10.62 -1.80 4.25
N VAL A 91 -9.41 -1.27 4.44
CA VAL A 91 -8.95 -0.76 5.76
C VAL A 91 -9.34 0.69 5.98
N PHE A 92 -9.26 1.52 4.95
CA PHE A 92 -9.40 2.98 5.08
C PHE A 92 -10.68 3.53 4.43
N ASN A 93 -11.46 2.71 3.72
CA ASN A 93 -12.71 3.11 3.07
C ASN A 93 -12.58 4.23 2.05
N TYR A 94 -11.38 4.47 1.52
CA TYR A 94 -11.18 5.44 0.45
C TYR A 94 -10.20 4.94 -0.62
N VAL A 95 -10.33 5.48 -1.81
CA VAL A 95 -9.38 5.30 -2.92
C VAL A 95 -8.91 6.65 -3.39
N SER A 96 -7.60 6.80 -3.48
CA SER A 96 -6.99 7.99 -4.06
C SER A 96 -6.29 7.65 -5.36
N LEU A 97 -6.81 8.14 -6.47
CA LEU A 97 -6.13 8.04 -7.77
C LEU A 97 -4.93 8.99 -7.84
N THR A 98 -4.93 10.07 -7.06
CA THR A 98 -3.81 11.00 -6.95
C THR A 98 -2.58 10.37 -6.34
N SER A 99 -2.72 9.27 -5.57
CA SER A 99 -1.59 8.58 -4.95
C SER A 99 -0.55 8.08 -5.96
N VAL A 100 -0.98 7.69 -7.17
CA VAL A 100 -0.06 7.30 -8.26
C VAL A 100 0.80 8.50 -8.68
N ILE A 101 0.16 9.66 -8.85
CA ILE A 101 0.82 10.91 -9.30
C ILE A 101 1.74 11.43 -8.19
N SER A 102 1.29 11.43 -6.94
CA SER A 102 2.07 11.87 -5.78
C SER A 102 3.30 11.00 -5.52
N ASN A 103 3.27 9.73 -5.88
CA ASN A 103 4.41 8.84 -5.74
C ASN A 103 5.51 9.06 -6.79
N ILE A 104 5.22 9.75 -7.91
CA ILE A 104 6.24 10.04 -8.94
C ILE A 104 7.37 10.92 -8.39
N PRO A 105 7.11 12.09 -7.79
CA PRO A 105 8.17 12.90 -7.18
C PRO A 105 8.94 12.16 -6.09
N VAL A 106 8.25 11.36 -5.26
CA VAL A 106 8.89 10.57 -4.20
C VAL A 106 9.89 9.59 -4.78
N TYR A 107 9.53 8.89 -5.87
CA TYR A 107 10.39 7.91 -6.52
C TYR A 107 11.72 8.52 -7.02
N PHE A 108 11.66 9.73 -7.58
CA PHE A 108 12.85 10.41 -8.09
C PHE A 108 13.67 11.11 -7.00
N MET A 109 13.01 11.63 -5.97
CA MET A 109 13.67 12.43 -4.94
C MET A 109 14.20 11.61 -3.76
N ALA A 110 13.53 10.51 -3.38
CA ALA A 110 13.92 9.70 -2.24
C ALA A 110 15.35 9.13 -2.34
N PRO A 111 15.84 8.64 -3.51
CA PRO A 111 17.21 8.15 -3.64
C PRO A 111 18.28 9.20 -3.38
N ALA A 112 17.99 10.47 -3.62
CA ALA A 112 18.91 11.57 -3.34
C ALA A 112 18.74 12.10 -1.91
N MET A 113 17.51 12.20 -1.44
CA MET A 113 17.15 12.75 -0.14
C MET A 113 17.62 11.86 1.02
N ILE A 114 17.49 10.54 0.90
CA ILE A 114 17.86 9.61 1.97
C ILE A 114 19.36 9.63 2.27
N PRO A 115 20.29 9.48 1.31
CA PRO A 115 21.73 9.59 1.56
C PRO A 115 22.13 10.97 2.08
N ALA A 116 21.53 12.04 1.54
CA ALA A 116 21.78 13.40 2.00
C ALA A 116 21.33 13.57 3.47
N GLY A 117 20.18 13.06 3.86
CA GLY A 117 19.71 13.06 5.24
C GLY A 117 20.61 12.25 6.18
N ILE A 118 21.05 11.07 5.76
CA ILE A 118 22.02 10.25 6.53
C ILE A 118 23.34 11.01 6.71
N SER A 119 23.83 11.72 5.67
CA SER A 119 25.05 12.51 5.77
C SER A 119 24.94 13.67 6.75
N VAL A 120 23.77 14.29 6.88
CA VAL A 120 23.51 15.33 7.91
C VAL A 120 23.67 14.74 9.31
N ILE A 121 23.09 13.56 9.56
CA ILE A 121 23.18 12.88 10.86
C ILE A 121 24.62 12.44 11.15
N ALA A 122 25.29 11.85 10.15
CA ALA A 122 26.66 11.35 10.31
C ALA A 122 27.69 12.45 10.57
N PHE A 123 27.51 13.63 9.97
CA PHE A 123 28.43 14.76 10.04
C PHE A 123 27.88 15.95 10.84
N CYS A 124 26.89 15.73 11.71
CA CYS A 124 26.26 16.82 12.50
C CYS A 124 27.27 17.60 13.36
N TRP A 125 28.39 17.00 13.73
CA TRP A 125 29.49 17.60 14.47
C TRP A 125 30.43 18.49 13.62
N LEU A 126 30.39 18.34 12.28
CA LEU A 126 31.17 19.11 11.31
C LEU A 126 30.28 20.09 10.54
N PRO A 127 30.11 21.35 11.03
CA PRO A 127 29.16 22.28 10.43
C PRO A 127 29.45 22.60 8.95
N VAL A 128 30.70 22.47 8.54
CA VAL A 128 31.13 22.73 7.15
C VAL A 128 30.49 21.74 6.16
N ILE A 129 30.33 20.49 6.57
CA ILE A 129 29.72 19.44 5.74
C ILE A 129 28.20 19.34 6.03
N ALA A 130 27.81 19.43 7.29
CA ALA A 130 26.41 19.29 7.71
C ALA A 130 25.51 20.38 7.13
N LYS A 131 25.97 21.64 7.09
CA LYS A 131 25.16 22.76 6.56
C LYS A 131 24.76 22.58 5.10
N PRO A 132 25.68 22.35 4.13
CA PRO A 132 25.29 22.16 2.73
C PRO A 132 24.43 20.90 2.54
N ALA A 133 24.73 19.80 3.24
CA ALA A 133 23.91 18.60 3.20
C ALA A 133 22.49 18.84 3.73
N ALA A 134 22.33 19.59 4.81
CA ALA A 134 21.04 20.01 5.37
C ALA A 134 20.27 20.91 4.40
N MET A 135 20.94 21.83 3.72
CA MET A 135 20.32 22.68 2.71
C MET A 135 19.77 21.87 1.53
N ILE A 136 20.55 20.93 1.02
CA ILE A 136 20.14 20.04 -0.08
C ILE A 136 18.96 19.18 0.35
N THR A 137 19.05 18.52 1.51
CA THR A 137 17.96 17.71 2.06
C THR A 137 16.71 18.56 2.27
N GLY A 138 16.85 19.75 2.86
CA GLY A 138 15.76 20.67 3.09
C GLY A 138 15.08 21.16 1.80
N LEU A 139 15.87 21.37 0.73
CA LEU A 139 15.34 21.71 -0.59
C LEU A 139 14.47 20.57 -1.15
N PHE A 140 14.98 19.33 -1.12
CA PHE A 140 14.24 18.16 -1.59
C PHE A 140 12.95 17.93 -0.78
N VAL A 141 13.01 18.06 0.55
CA VAL A 141 11.83 17.94 1.43
C VAL A 141 10.79 18.99 1.09
N LYS A 142 11.18 20.27 0.95
CA LYS A 142 10.28 21.37 0.58
C LYS A 142 9.64 21.12 -0.79
N LEU A 143 10.43 20.70 -1.76
CA LEU A 143 9.93 20.41 -3.11
C LEU A 143 8.94 19.24 -3.08
N LEU A 144 9.21 18.21 -2.30
CA LEU A 144 8.33 17.04 -2.14
C LEU A 144 7.01 17.44 -1.47
N LEU A 145 7.06 18.23 -0.41
CA LEU A 145 5.87 18.77 0.25
C LEU A 145 5.06 19.62 -0.71
N TRP A 146 5.70 20.51 -1.46
CA TRP A 146 5.02 21.33 -2.46
C TRP A 146 4.35 20.50 -3.56
N CYS A 147 5.01 19.46 -4.07
CA CYS A 147 4.41 18.52 -5.03
C CYS A 147 3.22 17.78 -4.42
N ASN A 148 3.31 17.40 -3.15
CA ASN A 148 2.22 16.73 -2.45
C ASN A 148 1.02 17.67 -2.25
N ASP A 149 1.26 18.90 -1.81
CA ASP A 149 0.22 19.91 -1.64
C ASP A 149 -0.47 20.24 -2.97
N PHE A 150 0.30 20.34 -4.05
CA PHE A 150 -0.24 20.54 -5.39
C PHE A 150 -1.15 19.40 -5.85
N THR A 151 -0.76 18.15 -5.55
CA THR A 151 -1.60 16.98 -5.85
C THR A 151 -2.83 16.90 -4.93
N TYR A 152 -2.72 17.37 -3.68
CA TYR A 152 -3.83 17.40 -2.73
C TYR A 152 -4.86 18.49 -3.06
N MET A 153 -4.43 19.64 -3.59
CA MET A 153 -5.37 20.69 -4.09
C MET A 153 -6.28 20.16 -5.20
N GLY A 154 -5.87 19.06 -5.88
CA GLY A 154 -6.71 18.29 -6.78
C GLY A 154 -7.60 17.25 -6.11
N GLY A 155 -7.94 17.40 -4.82
CA GLY A 155 -8.71 16.44 -4.00
C GLY A 155 -10.01 15.88 -4.62
N VAL A 156 -10.30 16.32 -5.84
CA VAL A 156 -11.36 15.83 -6.75
C VAL A 156 -11.23 14.32 -7.08
N PHE A 157 -10.07 13.70 -6.85
CA PHE A 157 -9.81 12.30 -7.22
C PHE A 157 -9.66 11.35 -6.02
N THR A 158 -10.11 11.74 -4.83
CA THR A 158 -10.29 10.85 -3.69
C THR A 158 -11.77 10.48 -3.59
N PHE A 159 -12.04 9.20 -3.64
CA PHE A 159 -13.41 8.68 -3.57
C PHE A 159 -13.56 7.89 -2.29
N ASP A 160 -14.56 8.24 -1.50
CA ASP A 160 -14.98 7.42 -0.38
C ASP A 160 -15.72 6.20 -0.93
N VAL A 161 -15.26 5.03 -0.57
CA VAL A 161 -15.79 3.76 -1.06
C VAL A 161 -16.18 2.90 0.15
N ALA A 162 -17.37 2.28 0.07
CA ALA A 162 -17.74 1.30 1.09
C ALA A 162 -16.72 0.15 1.12
N SER A 163 -16.41 -0.34 2.33
CA SER A 163 -15.46 -1.46 2.49
C SER A 163 -15.87 -2.64 1.62
N PRO A 164 -14.99 -3.08 0.71
CA PRO A 164 -15.27 -4.27 -0.08
C PRO A 164 -15.32 -5.50 0.84
N SER A 165 -16.15 -6.48 0.47
CA SER A 165 -16.24 -7.73 1.24
C SER A 165 -14.91 -8.49 1.21
N VAL A 166 -14.63 -9.27 2.26
CA VAL A 166 -13.45 -10.14 2.32
C VAL A 166 -13.39 -11.11 1.13
N ILE A 167 -14.57 -11.54 0.65
CA ILE A 167 -14.71 -12.39 -0.55
C ILE A 167 -14.17 -11.66 -1.79
N PHE A 168 -14.50 -10.38 -1.95
CA PHE A 168 -13.98 -9.57 -3.05
C PHE A 168 -12.45 -9.49 -3.02
N LEU A 169 -11.86 -9.23 -1.84
CA LEU A 169 -10.41 -9.23 -1.66
C LEU A 169 -9.78 -10.57 -2.05
N ALA A 170 -10.34 -11.67 -1.56
CA ALA A 170 -9.86 -13.01 -1.88
C ALA A 170 -9.88 -13.28 -3.39
N VAL A 171 -11.01 -13.02 -4.05
CA VAL A 171 -11.16 -13.20 -5.50
C VAL A 171 -10.18 -12.32 -6.28
N TYR A 172 -10.00 -11.07 -5.87
CA TYR A 172 -9.08 -10.14 -6.51
C TYR A 172 -7.63 -10.63 -6.43
N TYR A 173 -7.15 -11.03 -5.24
CA TYR A 173 -5.77 -11.51 -5.08
C TYR A 173 -5.54 -12.86 -5.74
N ILE A 174 -6.51 -13.78 -5.69
CA ILE A 174 -6.45 -15.05 -6.43
C ILE A 174 -6.35 -14.77 -7.93
N PHE A 175 -7.10 -13.81 -8.44
CA PHE A 175 -7.03 -13.43 -9.86
C PHE A 175 -5.67 -12.83 -10.24
N ILE A 176 -5.13 -11.91 -9.46
CA ILE A 176 -3.77 -11.37 -9.69
C ILE A 176 -2.75 -12.49 -9.67
N PHE A 177 -2.82 -13.38 -8.68
CA PHE A 177 -1.91 -14.50 -8.55
C PHE A 177 -2.00 -15.45 -9.76
N TYR A 178 -3.23 -15.74 -10.23
CA TYR A 178 -3.46 -16.53 -11.42
C TYR A 178 -2.88 -15.85 -12.67
N MET A 179 -3.12 -14.56 -12.86
CA MET A 179 -2.59 -13.80 -13.99
C MET A 179 -1.06 -13.72 -13.99
N CYS A 180 -0.47 -13.76 -12.80
CA CYS A 180 0.97 -13.79 -12.59
C CYS A 180 1.58 -15.19 -12.72
N SER A 181 0.77 -16.24 -12.76
CA SER A 181 1.24 -17.62 -12.95
C SER A 181 1.59 -17.88 -14.43
N GLU A 182 2.40 -18.92 -14.69
CA GLU A 182 2.76 -19.30 -16.05
C GLU A 182 1.54 -19.65 -16.92
N THR A 183 0.55 -20.30 -16.32
CA THR A 183 -0.72 -20.64 -16.98
C THR A 183 -1.52 -19.40 -17.39
N GLY A 184 -1.58 -18.38 -16.54
CA GLY A 184 -2.21 -17.09 -16.86
C GLY A 184 -1.49 -16.34 -17.98
N GLN A 185 -0.15 -16.39 -18.00
CA GLN A 185 0.65 -15.78 -19.06
C GLN A 185 0.42 -16.48 -20.42
N ILE A 186 0.36 -17.82 -20.44
CA ILE A 186 0.05 -18.58 -21.65
C ILE A 186 -1.35 -18.26 -22.16
N ALA A 187 -2.32 -18.11 -21.26
CA ALA A 187 -3.69 -17.73 -21.61
C ALA A 187 -3.78 -16.31 -22.20
N LEU A 188 -2.96 -15.38 -21.69
CA LEU A 188 -2.80 -14.01 -22.26
C LEU A 188 -2.20 -14.05 -23.66
N ILE A 189 -1.19 -14.89 -23.91
CA ILE A 189 -0.53 -15.03 -25.21
C ILE A 189 -1.49 -15.68 -26.24
N ARG A 190 -2.28 -16.67 -25.81
CA ARG A 190 -3.27 -17.36 -26.67
C ARG A 190 -4.50 -16.53 -27.02
N ARG A 191 -4.51 -15.22 -26.79
CA ARG A 191 -5.63 -14.30 -27.12
C ARG A 191 -6.95 -14.59 -26.37
N ASN A 192 -6.93 -15.43 -25.34
CA ASN A 192 -8.08 -15.68 -24.48
C ASN A 192 -8.27 -14.61 -23.39
N TYR A 193 -7.45 -13.54 -23.41
CA TYR A 193 -7.49 -12.47 -22.43
C TYR A 193 -8.87 -11.81 -22.29
N LYS A 194 -9.64 -11.75 -23.39
CA LYS A 194 -11.00 -11.20 -23.37
C LYS A 194 -11.94 -12.01 -22.48
N LYS A 195 -11.86 -13.35 -22.54
CA LYS A 195 -12.66 -14.24 -21.69
C LYS A 195 -12.24 -14.11 -20.22
N ILE A 196 -10.94 -14.06 -19.94
CA ILE A 196 -10.40 -13.92 -18.58
C ILE A 196 -10.77 -12.54 -18.02
N ALA A 197 -10.63 -11.46 -18.81
CA ALA A 197 -11.03 -10.12 -18.42
C ALA A 197 -12.55 -10.03 -18.17
N ALA A 198 -13.38 -10.70 -18.98
CA ALA A 198 -14.82 -10.74 -18.78
C ALA A 198 -15.22 -11.49 -17.51
N VAL A 199 -14.58 -12.62 -17.23
CA VAL A 199 -14.80 -13.38 -15.97
C VAL A 199 -14.37 -12.55 -14.76
N PHE A 200 -13.24 -11.86 -14.84
CA PHE A 200 -12.78 -10.99 -13.77
C PHE A 200 -13.72 -9.79 -13.57
N ALA A 201 -14.11 -9.11 -14.64
CA ALA A 201 -15.07 -8.02 -14.57
C ALA A 201 -16.40 -8.47 -13.96
N ALA A 202 -16.91 -9.65 -14.37
CA ALA A 202 -18.09 -10.25 -13.79
C ALA A 202 -17.93 -10.55 -12.29
N ALA A 203 -16.79 -11.13 -11.88
CA ALA A 203 -16.49 -11.41 -10.49
C ALA A 203 -16.38 -10.13 -9.65
N VAL A 204 -15.78 -9.07 -10.19
CA VAL A 204 -15.68 -7.75 -9.55
C VAL A 204 -17.06 -7.12 -9.41
N ILE A 205 -17.88 -7.14 -10.46
CA ILE A 205 -19.25 -6.60 -10.44
C ILE A 205 -20.13 -7.38 -9.46
N CYS A 206 -20.06 -8.71 -9.47
CA CYS A 206 -20.78 -9.54 -8.51
C CYS A 206 -20.32 -9.30 -7.07
N GLY A 207 -19.02 -9.18 -6.82
CA GLY A 207 -18.48 -8.88 -5.50
C GLY A 207 -18.87 -7.49 -4.99
N ALA A 208 -18.84 -6.48 -5.86
CA ALA A 208 -19.32 -5.14 -5.55
C ALA A 208 -20.84 -5.12 -5.34
N GLY A 209 -21.60 -5.80 -6.19
CA GLY A 209 -23.06 -5.93 -6.05
C GLY A 209 -23.45 -6.65 -4.76
N CYS A 210 -22.76 -7.73 -4.39
CA CYS A 210 -22.97 -8.41 -3.12
C CYS A 210 -22.65 -7.51 -1.91
N SER A 211 -21.59 -6.70 -1.97
CA SER A 211 -21.22 -5.80 -0.88
C SER A 211 -22.29 -4.71 -0.68
N VAL A 212 -22.81 -4.14 -1.77
CA VAL A 212 -23.89 -3.15 -1.72
C VAL A 212 -25.19 -3.81 -1.19
N TYR A 213 -25.58 -4.98 -1.72
CA TYR A 213 -26.78 -5.67 -1.28
C TYR A 213 -26.74 -6.08 0.19
N LEU A 214 -25.58 -6.54 0.67
CA LEU A 214 -25.38 -6.87 2.08
C LEU A 214 -25.33 -5.63 2.98
N SER A 215 -24.93 -4.46 2.46
CA SER A 215 -24.94 -3.21 3.23
C SER A 215 -26.34 -2.61 3.35
N ASP A 216 -27.19 -2.75 2.33
CA ASP A 216 -28.57 -2.24 2.32
C ASP A 216 -29.56 -3.15 3.09
N GLY A 217 -29.22 -4.44 3.25
CA GLY A 217 -30.12 -5.44 3.87
C GLY A 217 -30.18 -5.42 5.40
N PHE A 218 -29.29 -4.71 6.07
CA PHE A 218 -29.32 -4.52 7.52
C PHE A 218 -29.47 -3.04 7.84
N GLU A 219 -30.54 -2.65 8.51
CA GLU A 219 -30.60 -1.39 9.26
C GLU A 219 -29.49 -1.45 10.33
N LYS A 220 -28.31 -1.06 9.93
CA LYS A 220 -27.16 -1.06 10.84
C LYS A 220 -27.37 0.03 11.86
N THR A 221 -27.39 -0.36 13.12
CA THR A 221 -27.13 0.55 14.21
C THR A 221 -25.63 0.79 14.21
N ASP A 222 -25.22 1.94 13.72
CA ASP A 222 -23.81 2.36 13.76
C ASP A 222 -23.55 3.06 15.10
N MET A 223 -22.60 2.55 15.85
CA MET A 223 -22.06 3.19 17.05
C MET A 223 -20.64 3.68 16.75
N VAL A 224 -20.45 4.98 16.80
CA VAL A 224 -19.16 5.63 16.54
C VAL A 224 -18.70 6.33 17.81
N PHE A 225 -17.59 5.91 18.37
CA PHE A 225 -16.88 6.66 19.40
C PHE A 225 -16.09 7.76 18.70
N VAL A 226 -16.52 9.01 18.96
CA VAL A 226 -15.88 10.18 18.36
C VAL A 226 -14.72 10.59 19.26
N ASP A 227 -13.52 10.69 18.69
CA ASP A 227 -12.38 11.23 19.42
C ASP A 227 -12.52 12.77 19.52
N VAL A 228 -12.89 13.22 20.71
CA VAL A 228 -13.06 14.65 21.06
C VAL A 228 -11.90 15.19 21.91
N GLY A 229 -10.82 14.41 22.03
CA GLY A 229 -9.62 14.77 22.79
C GLY A 229 -9.72 14.45 24.28
N GLN A 230 -10.35 15.28 25.09
CA GLN A 230 -10.62 15.02 26.51
C GLN A 230 -12.13 14.93 26.73
N GLY A 231 -12.64 13.71 26.76
CA GLY A 231 -14.07 13.41 26.96
C GLY A 231 -14.50 12.20 26.14
N ASP A 232 -15.67 11.70 26.46
CA ASP A 232 -16.30 10.60 25.72
C ASP A 232 -17.44 11.16 24.87
N CYS A 233 -17.47 10.83 23.59
CA CYS A 233 -18.57 11.18 22.71
C CYS A 233 -19.01 9.94 21.91
N LEU A 234 -20.25 9.54 22.06
CA LEU A 234 -20.81 8.40 21.36
C LEU A 234 -21.95 8.84 20.43
N HIS A 235 -21.74 8.63 19.14
CA HIS A 235 -22.77 8.84 18.13
C HIS A 235 -23.39 7.51 17.74
N ILE A 236 -24.70 7.41 17.93
CA ILE A 236 -25.51 6.22 17.55
C ILE A 236 -26.43 6.61 16.41
N LYS A 237 -26.37 5.90 15.31
CA LYS A 237 -27.30 6.02 14.19
C LYS A 237 -28.10 4.73 14.06
N ALA A 238 -29.40 4.84 14.28
CA ALA A 238 -30.31 3.71 14.20
C ALA A 238 -31.67 4.12 13.56
N GLY A 239 -32.13 3.39 12.56
CA GLY A 239 -33.46 3.61 11.94
C GLY A 239 -33.63 5.03 11.40
N GLY A 240 -32.60 5.62 10.80
CA GLY A 240 -32.60 6.98 10.26
C GLY A 240 -32.56 8.11 11.33
N LYS A 241 -32.50 7.77 12.62
CA LYS A 241 -32.36 8.70 13.75
C LYS A 241 -30.93 8.73 14.22
N ASN A 242 -30.46 9.92 14.61
CA ASN A 242 -29.15 10.14 15.19
C ASN A 242 -29.31 10.47 16.68
N LEU A 243 -28.56 9.78 17.51
CA LEU A 243 -28.46 10.04 18.94
C LEU A 243 -27.00 10.35 19.27
N LEU A 244 -26.75 11.48 19.89
CA LEU A 244 -25.44 11.84 20.42
C LEU A 244 -25.50 11.73 21.94
N ILE A 245 -24.60 10.97 22.51
CA ILE A 245 -24.45 10.78 23.97
C ILE A 245 -23.13 11.39 24.35
N ASP A 246 -23.17 12.37 25.22
CA ASP A 246 -22.06 13.18 25.64
C ASP A 246 -21.40 13.93 24.48
N GLY A 247 -21.19 15.22 24.63
CA GLY A 247 -20.66 16.08 23.55
C GLY A 247 -19.16 16.37 23.65
N GLY A 248 -18.49 15.84 24.71
CA GLY A 248 -17.09 16.16 24.98
C GLY A 248 -16.90 17.45 25.78
#